data_227687fa2d50799ed94ddd350600b7bb
#
_entry.id   227687fa2d50799ed94ddd350600b7bb
#
_cell.length_a   1.000
_cell.length_b   1.000
_cell.length_c   1.000
_cell.angle_alpha   90.00
_cell.angle_beta   90.00
_cell.angle_gamma   90.00
#
_symmetry.space_group_name_H-M   'P 1'
#
loop_
_entity.id
_entity.type
_entity.pdbx_description
1 polymer ?
#
loop_
_entity_poly.entity_id
_entity_poly.type
_entity_poly.pdbx_seq_one_letter_code
_entity_poly.pdbx_strand_id
1 'polypeptide(L)'
;MKTRVTELLGIQYPIIQGGMAWVAEQHLAAAVSEAGGLGLLGGASAPGEVIREEIREVKKLTKKPFGVNVMLMSPHADEVAKVVVEEGIKVVTTGAGIPAKYMPLWKEAGVKVIPVVASVAQAKMMEKAGADAVVAEGMESGGHIGETTTMALVPQVVDAVSIPVIAAGGIGDGRGVAAAFMLGAEAVQVGTRFVVAKESIVHANYKERVIKAKDIDSTVTGVSHGHPVRCLRNKMTREYLKLEKEGKTFEELEYLTLGTLRKAVMEGDVETGTVMAGQIAGMIKKEQTCQEIIEEMMAQAEKLLGRN
;
A
#
# COMPACT_ATOMS: atom_id res chain seq x y z
N MET A 1 3.44 -17.55 11.25
CA MET A 1 4.89 -17.46 10.97
C MET A 1 5.49 -16.30 11.79
N LYS A 2 6.47 -16.55 12.67
CA LYS A 2 7.08 -15.53 13.54
C LYS A 2 8.29 -14.88 12.84
N THR A 3 8.35 -13.55 12.80
CA THR A 3 9.42 -12.75 12.18
C THR A 3 9.71 -11.51 13.03
N ARG A 4 10.82 -10.79 12.78
CA ARG A 4 11.08 -9.50 13.46
C ARG A 4 9.94 -8.50 13.22
N VAL A 5 9.30 -8.51 12.04
CA VAL A 5 8.16 -7.63 11.74
C VAL A 5 6.94 -7.99 12.57
N THR A 6 6.59 -9.28 12.70
CA THR A 6 5.43 -9.68 13.53
C THR A 6 5.64 -9.35 15.01
N GLU A 7 6.87 -9.49 15.50
CA GLU A 7 7.23 -9.09 16.88
C GLU A 7 7.18 -7.58 17.07
N LEU A 8 7.72 -6.82 16.10
CA LEU A 8 7.75 -5.35 16.12
C LEU A 8 6.35 -4.75 16.18
N LEU A 9 5.40 -5.35 15.42
CA LEU A 9 4.05 -4.83 15.20
C LEU A 9 2.99 -5.48 16.10
N GLY A 10 3.33 -6.58 16.78
CA GLY A 10 2.38 -7.34 17.61
C GLY A 10 1.26 -8.02 16.80
N ILE A 11 1.55 -8.44 15.57
CA ILE A 11 0.60 -9.08 14.66
C ILE A 11 0.85 -10.59 14.54
N GLN A 12 -0.19 -11.35 14.16
CA GLN A 12 -0.12 -12.81 14.04
C GLN A 12 0.55 -13.24 12.74
N TYR A 13 0.18 -12.61 11.64
CA TYR A 13 0.65 -12.93 10.30
C TYR A 13 1.52 -11.78 9.74
N PRO A 14 2.63 -12.09 9.05
CA PRO A 14 3.51 -11.07 8.47
C PRO A 14 2.92 -10.48 7.18
N ILE A 15 1.68 -10.02 7.25
CA ILE A 15 0.92 -9.41 6.16
C ILE A 15 0.42 -8.04 6.60
N ILE A 16 0.71 -7.02 5.79
CA ILE A 16 0.27 -5.64 5.98
C ILE A 16 -0.62 -5.29 4.79
N GLN A 17 -1.78 -4.72 5.04
CA GLN A 17 -2.56 -4.11 3.98
C GLN A 17 -1.99 -2.72 3.68
N GLY A 18 -1.67 -2.45 2.42
CA GLY A 18 -1.07 -1.18 2.01
C GLY A 18 -1.98 0.04 2.22
N GLY A 19 -1.40 1.18 2.55
CA GLY A 19 -2.13 2.44 2.56
C GLY A 19 -2.55 2.82 1.14
N MET A 20 -3.86 2.86 0.89
CA MET A 20 -4.45 3.11 -0.43
C MET A 20 -5.46 4.25 -0.33
N ALA A 21 -5.21 5.34 -1.06
CA ALA A 21 -6.08 6.51 -1.08
C ALA A 21 -7.53 6.11 -1.43
N TRP A 22 -8.51 6.58 -0.65
CA TRP A 22 -9.95 6.31 -0.78
C TRP A 22 -10.38 4.86 -0.52
N VAL A 23 -9.46 3.92 -0.44
CA VAL A 23 -9.74 2.48 -0.29
C VAL A 23 -9.47 1.99 1.12
N ALA A 24 -8.35 2.41 1.70
CA ALA A 24 -7.88 1.98 3.01
C ALA A 24 -8.52 2.84 4.12
N GLU A 25 -9.75 2.53 4.44
CA GLU A 25 -10.59 3.19 5.45
C GLU A 25 -10.88 2.26 6.65
N GLN A 26 -11.68 2.70 7.59
CA GLN A 26 -11.87 2.04 8.88
C GLN A 26 -12.33 0.58 8.80
N HIS A 27 -13.23 0.22 7.88
CA HIS A 27 -13.75 -1.15 7.80
C HIS A 27 -12.69 -2.12 7.28
N LEU A 28 -11.97 -1.73 6.21
CA LEU A 28 -10.90 -2.54 5.67
C LEU A 28 -9.74 -2.69 6.67
N ALA A 29 -9.31 -1.58 7.28
CA ALA A 29 -8.22 -1.59 8.25
C ALA A 29 -8.55 -2.47 9.46
N ALA A 30 -9.76 -2.34 10.03
CA ALA A 30 -10.22 -3.16 11.14
C ALA A 30 -10.31 -4.64 10.76
N ALA A 31 -10.86 -4.98 9.60
CA ALA A 31 -11.03 -6.36 9.16
C ALA A 31 -9.67 -7.07 8.95
N VAL A 32 -8.68 -6.39 8.36
CA VAL A 32 -7.33 -6.93 8.21
C VAL A 32 -6.67 -7.15 9.57
N SER A 33 -6.83 -6.22 10.51
CA SER A 33 -6.29 -6.34 11.86
C SER A 33 -6.95 -7.48 12.64
N GLU A 34 -8.28 -7.64 12.57
CA GLU A 34 -8.99 -8.77 13.18
C GLU A 34 -8.56 -10.11 12.58
N ALA A 35 -8.26 -10.15 11.28
CA ALA A 35 -7.72 -11.33 10.60
C ALA A 35 -6.25 -11.64 10.95
N GLY A 36 -5.61 -10.84 11.82
CA GLY A 36 -4.27 -11.09 12.34
C GLY A 36 -3.13 -10.48 11.52
N GLY A 37 -3.42 -9.69 10.49
CA GLY A 37 -2.47 -8.84 9.79
C GLY A 37 -2.35 -7.44 10.41
N LEU A 38 -1.75 -6.49 9.70
CA LEU A 38 -1.79 -5.07 10.03
C LEU A 38 -2.65 -4.32 9.03
N GLY A 39 -3.80 -3.82 9.47
CA GLY A 39 -4.60 -2.87 8.71
C GLY A 39 -4.02 -1.47 8.79
N LEU A 40 -4.08 -0.72 7.68
CA LEU A 40 -3.64 0.66 7.62
C LEU A 40 -4.78 1.58 7.15
N LEU A 41 -4.97 2.70 7.82
CA LEU A 41 -5.74 3.81 7.28
C LEU A 41 -4.90 4.57 6.24
N GLY A 42 -5.48 4.84 5.08
CA GLY A 42 -4.83 5.55 3.98
C GLY A 42 -5.20 7.02 3.96
N GLY A 43 -4.51 7.85 4.73
CA GLY A 43 -4.83 9.26 4.89
C GLY A 43 -4.83 10.10 3.61
N ALA A 44 -4.11 9.68 2.58
CA ALA A 44 -3.99 10.40 1.30
C ALA A 44 -3.83 11.92 1.52
N SER A 45 -4.76 12.71 0.96
CA SER A 45 -4.81 14.17 1.15
C SER A 45 -5.94 14.62 2.11
N ALA A 46 -6.44 13.71 2.97
CA ALA A 46 -7.48 14.05 3.92
C ALA A 46 -6.94 14.95 5.05
N PRO A 47 -7.75 15.92 5.53
CA PRO A 47 -7.43 16.72 6.72
C PRO A 47 -7.24 15.84 7.95
N GLY A 48 -6.44 16.34 8.92
CA GLY A 48 -6.14 15.62 10.15
C GLY A 48 -7.38 15.18 10.93
N GLU A 49 -8.43 16.01 10.97
CA GLU A 49 -9.65 15.68 11.69
C GLU A 49 -10.43 14.49 11.07
N VAL A 50 -10.42 14.37 9.74
CA VAL A 50 -11.02 13.21 9.06
C VAL A 50 -10.29 11.92 9.47
N ILE A 51 -8.95 11.97 9.49
CA ILE A 51 -8.14 10.82 9.93
C ILE A 51 -8.37 10.51 11.42
N ARG A 52 -8.56 11.53 12.25
CA ARG A 52 -8.92 11.35 13.66
C ARG A 52 -10.23 10.59 13.83
N GLU A 53 -11.25 10.97 13.08
CA GLU A 53 -12.55 10.29 13.10
C GLU A 53 -12.42 8.84 12.66
N GLU A 54 -11.73 8.58 11.55
CA GLU A 54 -11.47 7.21 11.07
C GLU A 54 -10.69 6.37 12.09
N ILE A 55 -9.67 6.91 12.74
CA ILE A 55 -8.94 6.22 13.83
C ILE A 55 -9.89 5.82 14.95
N ARG A 56 -10.78 6.72 15.36
CA ARG A 56 -11.74 6.46 16.43
C ARG A 56 -12.77 5.39 16.03
N GLU A 57 -13.19 5.37 14.77
CA GLU A 57 -14.06 4.30 14.25
C GLU A 57 -13.33 2.95 14.23
N VAL A 58 -12.07 2.86 13.76
CA VAL A 58 -11.28 1.62 13.84
C VAL A 58 -11.19 1.11 15.28
N LYS A 59 -10.94 1.99 16.25
CA LYS A 59 -10.86 1.61 17.68
C LYS A 59 -12.17 1.06 18.25
N LYS A 60 -13.32 1.36 17.64
CA LYS A 60 -14.62 0.74 17.99
C LYS A 60 -14.75 -0.66 17.38
N LEU A 61 -14.23 -0.84 16.16
CA LEU A 61 -14.36 -2.08 15.40
C LEU A 61 -13.33 -3.14 15.81
N THR A 62 -12.14 -2.74 16.27
CA THR A 62 -11.07 -3.68 16.66
C THR A 62 -10.27 -3.21 17.87
N LYS A 63 -9.70 -4.17 18.61
CA LYS A 63 -8.67 -3.94 19.64
C LYS A 63 -7.29 -4.42 19.20
N LYS A 64 -7.19 -4.95 17.99
CA LYS A 64 -5.93 -5.42 17.40
C LYS A 64 -5.09 -4.24 16.91
N PRO A 65 -3.76 -4.44 16.73
CA PRO A 65 -2.89 -3.42 16.16
C PRO A 65 -3.34 -2.98 14.76
N PHE A 66 -3.33 -1.67 14.52
CA PHE A 66 -3.49 -1.06 13.21
C PHE A 66 -2.61 0.18 13.10
N GLY A 67 -2.42 0.70 11.92
CA GLY A 67 -1.58 1.87 11.68
C GLY A 67 -2.22 2.90 10.75
N VAL A 68 -1.47 3.96 10.51
CA VAL A 68 -1.85 5.04 9.58
C VAL A 68 -0.75 5.24 8.55
N ASN A 69 -1.13 5.32 7.28
CA ASN A 69 -0.23 5.71 6.21
C ASN A 69 -0.27 7.23 6.03
N VAL A 70 0.85 7.90 6.24
CA VAL A 70 1.00 9.35 6.06
C VAL A 70 1.63 9.64 4.71
N MET A 71 0.89 10.31 3.83
CA MET A 71 1.42 10.80 2.56
C MET A 71 2.18 12.12 2.80
N LEU A 72 3.50 12.07 2.72
CA LEU A 72 4.35 13.19 3.14
C LEU A 72 4.25 14.42 2.22
N MET A 73 3.78 14.26 0.98
CA MET A 73 3.49 15.36 0.06
C MET A 73 2.10 15.99 0.28
N SER A 74 1.26 15.41 1.16
CA SER A 74 -0.05 15.98 1.46
C SER A 74 0.09 17.35 2.14
N PRO A 75 -0.74 18.35 1.79
CA PRO A 75 -0.78 19.62 2.51
C PRO A 75 -1.19 19.45 3.99
N HIS A 76 -1.82 18.34 4.33
CA HIS A 76 -2.26 18.00 5.69
C HIS A 76 -1.30 17.06 6.44
N ALA A 77 -0.10 16.77 5.90
CA ALA A 77 0.84 15.84 6.52
C ALA A 77 1.21 16.25 7.97
N ASP A 78 1.37 17.54 8.24
CA ASP A 78 1.67 18.05 9.59
C ASP A 78 0.52 17.81 10.58
N GLU A 79 -0.72 17.95 10.13
CA GLU A 79 -1.90 17.69 10.95
C GLU A 79 -2.02 16.19 11.26
N VAL A 80 -1.91 15.34 10.23
CA VAL A 80 -2.00 13.88 10.37
C VAL A 80 -0.88 13.34 11.26
N ALA A 81 0.34 13.88 11.14
CA ALA A 81 1.47 13.48 11.97
C ALA A 81 1.22 13.73 13.47
N LYS A 82 0.53 14.83 13.83
CA LYS A 82 0.12 15.14 15.21
C LYS A 82 -1.02 14.26 15.67
N VAL A 83 -2.04 14.08 14.83
CA VAL A 83 -3.20 13.23 15.11
C VAL A 83 -2.79 11.80 15.43
N VAL A 84 -1.81 11.25 14.73
CA VAL A 84 -1.22 9.93 15.01
C VAL A 84 -0.79 9.81 16.47
N VAL A 85 -0.09 10.82 17.00
CA VAL A 85 0.42 10.83 18.38
C VAL A 85 -0.72 11.06 19.37
N GLU A 86 -1.56 12.06 19.13
CA GLU A 86 -2.69 12.41 19.98
C GLU A 86 -3.69 11.27 20.15
N GLU A 87 -3.92 10.52 19.08
CA GLU A 87 -4.79 9.33 19.10
C GLU A 87 -4.05 8.06 19.55
N GLY A 88 -2.77 8.13 19.91
CA GLY A 88 -2.01 7.01 20.45
C GLY A 88 -1.75 5.87 19.46
N ILE A 89 -1.70 6.17 18.17
CA ILE A 89 -1.36 5.21 17.11
C ILE A 89 0.08 4.74 17.31
N LYS A 90 0.32 3.44 17.14
CA LYS A 90 1.62 2.83 17.39
C LYS A 90 2.43 2.51 16.13
N VAL A 91 1.80 2.55 14.96
CA VAL A 91 2.45 2.23 13.69
C VAL A 91 2.11 3.28 12.63
N VAL A 92 3.13 3.81 12.00
CA VAL A 92 3.01 4.71 10.84
C VAL A 92 3.79 4.14 9.68
N THR A 93 3.15 4.06 8.52
CA THR A 93 3.86 3.94 7.24
C THR A 93 3.89 5.30 6.55
N THR A 94 4.88 5.55 5.72
CA THR A 94 4.96 6.81 4.98
C THR A 94 5.26 6.54 3.51
N GLY A 95 4.66 7.36 2.64
CA GLY A 95 4.95 7.39 1.21
C GLY A 95 5.23 8.79 0.71
N ALA A 96 5.80 8.90 -0.50
CA ALA A 96 6.04 10.16 -1.20
C ALA A 96 6.87 11.18 -0.40
N GLY A 97 8.06 10.77 0.07
CA GLY A 97 8.99 11.67 0.75
C GLY A 97 9.80 11.02 1.86
N ILE A 98 10.53 11.87 2.60
CA ILE A 98 11.40 11.46 3.72
C ILE A 98 10.75 11.93 5.02
N PRO A 99 10.48 11.02 5.99
CA PRO A 99 9.79 11.36 7.24
C PRO A 99 10.64 12.10 8.28
N ALA A 100 11.87 12.49 7.94
CA ALA A 100 12.85 13.05 8.90
C ALA A 100 12.29 14.16 9.80
N LYS A 101 11.42 15.02 9.25
CA LYS A 101 10.75 16.12 9.99
C LYS A 101 9.90 15.61 11.15
N TYR A 102 9.26 14.44 11.00
CA TYR A 102 8.32 13.91 11.97
C TYR A 102 8.94 12.86 12.90
N MET A 103 10.14 12.36 12.58
CA MET A 103 10.81 11.31 13.36
C MET A 103 10.94 11.64 14.84
N PRO A 104 11.38 12.86 15.27
CA PRO A 104 11.48 13.17 16.70
C PRO A 104 10.14 13.02 17.41
N LEU A 105 9.06 13.59 16.85
CA LEU A 105 7.71 13.53 17.40
C LEU A 105 7.21 12.08 17.56
N TRP A 106 7.35 11.28 16.52
CA TRP A 106 6.87 9.91 16.51
C TRP A 106 7.70 8.98 17.41
N LYS A 107 9.02 9.15 17.41
CA LYS A 107 9.91 8.32 18.26
C LYS A 107 9.71 8.61 19.74
N GLU A 108 9.53 9.87 20.15
CA GLU A 108 9.19 10.24 21.51
C GLU A 108 7.87 9.62 21.99
N ALA A 109 6.87 9.53 21.09
CA ALA A 109 5.60 8.89 21.37
C ALA A 109 5.64 7.34 21.27
N GLY A 110 6.80 6.75 20.97
CA GLY A 110 6.97 5.31 20.81
C GLY A 110 6.31 4.72 19.57
N VAL A 111 6.08 5.54 18.54
CA VAL A 111 5.51 5.11 17.25
C VAL A 111 6.58 4.38 16.45
N LYS A 112 6.19 3.24 15.85
CA LYS A 112 6.99 2.51 14.87
C LYS A 112 6.83 3.13 13.49
N VAL A 113 7.93 3.53 12.88
CA VAL A 113 7.92 4.24 11.59
C VAL A 113 8.47 3.33 10.49
N ILE A 114 7.65 3.08 9.46
CA ILE A 114 7.93 2.13 8.38
C ILE A 114 7.74 2.83 7.03
N PRO A 115 8.77 3.51 6.50
CA PRO A 115 8.69 4.19 5.22
C PRO A 115 8.62 3.22 4.04
N VAL A 116 7.86 3.59 3.01
CA VAL A 116 7.88 2.91 1.70
C VAL A 116 9.04 3.48 0.87
N VAL A 117 9.84 2.59 0.29
CA VAL A 117 11.03 2.91 -0.50
C VAL A 117 11.03 2.15 -1.83
N ALA A 118 11.55 2.79 -2.87
CA ALA A 118 11.67 2.22 -4.21
C ALA A 118 13.14 2.01 -4.64
N SER A 119 14.10 2.26 -3.74
CA SER A 119 15.53 2.10 -4.03
C SER A 119 16.35 1.81 -2.78
N VAL A 120 17.53 1.24 -2.98
CA VAL A 120 18.53 1.00 -1.92
C VAL A 120 18.97 2.32 -1.26
N ALA A 121 19.14 3.37 -2.06
CA ALA A 121 19.55 4.67 -1.53
C ALA A 121 18.50 5.24 -0.56
N GLN A 122 17.21 5.13 -0.91
CA GLN A 122 16.12 5.51 -0.01
C GLN A 122 16.11 4.66 1.24
N ALA A 123 16.24 3.32 1.13
CA ALA A 123 16.24 2.42 2.28
C ALA A 123 17.33 2.78 3.31
N LYS A 124 18.58 2.99 2.86
CA LYS A 124 19.68 3.45 3.71
C LYS A 124 19.41 4.80 4.36
N MET A 125 18.80 5.72 3.63
CA MET A 125 18.42 7.04 4.15
C MET A 125 17.37 6.92 5.25
N MET A 126 16.37 6.07 5.07
CA MET A 126 15.31 5.82 6.07
C MET A 126 15.86 5.14 7.33
N GLU A 127 16.72 4.14 7.18
CA GLU A 127 17.40 3.52 8.31
C GLU A 127 18.21 4.54 9.10
N LYS A 128 19.01 5.37 8.41
CA LYS A 128 19.79 6.46 9.05
C LYS A 128 18.89 7.48 9.75
N ALA A 129 17.69 7.73 9.23
CA ALA A 129 16.70 8.61 9.87
C ALA A 129 16.03 7.97 11.09
N GLY A 130 16.25 6.68 11.38
CA GLY A 130 15.72 5.98 12.54
C GLY A 130 14.43 5.19 12.27
N ALA A 131 14.16 4.80 11.04
CA ALA A 131 13.04 3.90 10.71
C ALA A 131 13.18 2.55 11.44
N ASP A 132 12.07 1.96 11.86
CA ASP A 132 12.03 0.65 12.54
C ASP A 132 12.02 -0.53 11.56
N ALA A 133 11.54 -0.31 10.34
CA ALA A 133 11.55 -1.22 9.20
C ALA A 133 11.38 -0.41 7.92
N VAL A 134 11.51 -1.02 6.74
CA VAL A 134 11.18 -0.39 5.45
C VAL A 134 10.30 -1.31 4.61
N VAL A 135 9.39 -0.70 3.82
CA VAL A 135 8.67 -1.41 2.76
C VAL A 135 9.40 -1.19 1.44
N ALA A 136 10.03 -2.23 0.91
CA ALA A 136 10.64 -2.22 -0.42
C ALA A 136 9.54 -2.51 -1.47
N GLU A 137 9.09 -1.46 -2.16
CA GLU A 137 7.98 -1.55 -3.10
C GLU A 137 8.47 -1.57 -4.54
N GLY A 138 8.29 -2.72 -5.21
CA GLY A 138 8.61 -2.90 -6.62
C GLY A 138 7.58 -2.27 -7.57
N MET A 139 8.01 -2.03 -8.80
CA MET A 139 7.20 -1.36 -9.83
C MET A 139 5.96 -2.14 -10.28
N GLU A 140 5.77 -3.38 -9.85
CA GLU A 140 4.56 -4.18 -10.11
C GLU A 140 3.35 -3.71 -9.28
N SER A 141 3.55 -2.84 -8.29
CA SER A 141 2.49 -2.28 -7.46
C SER A 141 1.51 -1.40 -8.26
N GLY A 142 0.33 -1.17 -7.70
CA GLY A 142 -0.63 -0.19 -8.21
C GLY A 142 -0.38 1.20 -7.62
N GLY A 143 -0.85 2.24 -8.30
CA GLY A 143 -0.63 3.62 -7.89
C GLY A 143 0.77 4.12 -8.28
N HIS A 144 1.34 5.01 -7.48
CA HIS A 144 2.68 5.54 -7.72
C HIS A 144 3.72 4.44 -7.58
N ILE A 145 4.64 4.36 -8.53
CA ILE A 145 5.64 3.29 -8.59
C ILE A 145 7.06 3.84 -8.78
N GLY A 146 8.04 3.05 -8.35
CA GLY A 146 9.44 3.24 -8.76
C GLY A 146 9.76 2.55 -10.08
N GLU A 147 11.03 2.35 -10.37
CA GLU A 147 11.52 1.77 -11.63
C GLU A 147 12.02 0.33 -11.49
N THR A 148 12.28 -0.12 -10.26
CA THR A 148 12.87 -1.45 -10.01
C THR A 148 11.79 -2.47 -9.70
N THR A 149 11.88 -3.66 -10.30
CA THR A 149 10.96 -4.77 -10.01
C THR A 149 11.21 -5.36 -8.63
N THR A 150 10.17 -5.95 -8.03
CA THR A 150 10.24 -6.55 -6.68
C THR A 150 11.31 -7.62 -6.55
N MET A 151 11.46 -8.49 -7.57
CA MET A 151 12.46 -9.56 -7.60
C MET A 151 13.90 -9.03 -7.50
N ALA A 152 14.18 -7.86 -8.08
CA ALA A 152 15.49 -7.23 -8.07
C ALA A 152 15.67 -6.27 -6.88
N LEU A 153 14.62 -5.56 -6.46
CA LEU A 153 14.71 -4.56 -5.41
C LEU A 153 14.87 -5.17 -4.02
N VAL A 154 14.03 -6.16 -3.68
CA VAL A 154 13.96 -6.71 -2.32
C VAL A 154 15.31 -7.25 -1.83
N PRO A 155 16.03 -8.15 -2.56
CA PRO A 155 17.30 -8.67 -2.07
C PRO A 155 18.36 -7.58 -1.94
N GLN A 156 18.41 -6.61 -2.85
CA GLN A 156 19.34 -5.49 -2.75
C GLN A 156 19.08 -4.60 -1.53
N VAL A 157 17.82 -4.39 -1.17
CA VAL A 157 17.47 -3.64 0.05
C VAL A 157 17.82 -4.47 1.28
N VAL A 158 17.49 -5.77 1.30
CA VAL A 158 17.83 -6.69 2.41
C VAL A 158 19.34 -6.69 2.70
N ASP A 159 20.16 -6.76 1.65
CA ASP A 159 21.63 -6.74 1.79
C ASP A 159 22.17 -5.38 2.25
N ALA A 160 21.41 -4.32 2.09
CA ALA A 160 21.87 -2.95 2.28
C ALA A 160 21.53 -2.32 3.64
N VAL A 161 20.54 -2.88 4.37
CA VAL A 161 20.07 -2.35 5.66
C VAL A 161 20.01 -3.43 6.73
N SER A 162 20.09 -3.06 8.00
CA SER A 162 20.02 -3.98 9.14
C SER A 162 18.60 -4.11 9.72
N ILE A 163 17.73 -3.14 9.45
CA ILE A 163 16.34 -3.14 9.87
C ILE A 163 15.49 -4.11 9.02
N PRO A 164 14.39 -4.63 9.55
CA PRO A 164 13.52 -5.53 8.81
C PRO A 164 13.03 -4.94 7.49
N VAL A 165 12.97 -5.78 6.44
CA VAL A 165 12.46 -5.41 5.12
C VAL A 165 11.13 -6.10 4.87
N ILE A 166 10.14 -5.34 4.43
CA ILE A 166 8.81 -5.77 4.04
C ILE A 166 8.74 -5.67 2.52
N ALA A 167 8.42 -6.75 1.82
CA ALA A 167 8.30 -6.73 0.36
C ALA A 167 6.90 -6.26 -0.07
N ALA A 168 6.84 -5.40 -1.07
CA ALA A 168 5.58 -4.94 -1.68
C ALA A 168 5.68 -4.88 -3.21
N GLY A 169 4.53 -4.97 -3.88
CA GLY A 169 4.46 -5.04 -5.33
C GLY A 169 4.55 -6.48 -5.86
N GLY A 170 3.68 -6.85 -6.77
CA GLY A 170 3.68 -8.18 -7.40
C GLY A 170 3.22 -9.35 -6.52
N ILE A 171 2.69 -9.09 -5.32
CA ILE A 171 2.31 -10.13 -4.36
C ILE A 171 0.79 -10.26 -4.32
N GLY A 172 0.27 -11.38 -4.86
CA GLY A 172 -1.18 -11.62 -4.97
C GLY A 172 -1.70 -12.85 -4.23
N ASP A 173 -0.81 -13.80 -3.90
CA ASP A 173 -1.13 -15.04 -3.19
C ASP A 173 0.08 -15.56 -2.40
N GLY A 174 -0.05 -16.74 -1.79
CA GLY A 174 1.01 -17.32 -0.96
C GLY A 174 2.30 -17.68 -1.73
N ARG A 175 2.27 -17.82 -3.05
CA ARG A 175 3.49 -17.99 -3.87
C ARG A 175 4.34 -16.73 -3.81
N GLY A 176 3.69 -15.57 -3.94
CA GLY A 176 4.35 -14.27 -3.81
C GLY A 176 4.90 -14.05 -2.40
N VAL A 177 4.15 -14.45 -1.37
CA VAL A 177 4.63 -14.41 0.03
C VAL A 177 5.87 -15.27 0.20
N ALA A 178 5.83 -16.54 -0.23
CA ALA A 178 6.97 -17.45 -0.13
C ALA A 178 8.20 -16.92 -0.88
N ALA A 179 8.00 -16.40 -2.09
CA ALA A 179 9.08 -15.79 -2.88
C ALA A 179 9.71 -14.59 -2.16
N ALA A 180 8.90 -13.69 -1.58
CA ALA A 180 9.38 -12.56 -0.81
C ALA A 180 10.26 -12.99 0.38
N PHE A 181 9.86 -14.03 1.09
CA PHE A 181 10.66 -14.59 2.18
C PHE A 181 11.97 -15.22 1.69
N MET A 182 11.96 -15.91 0.54
CA MET A 182 13.18 -16.43 -0.07
C MET A 182 14.14 -15.33 -0.54
N LEU A 183 13.63 -14.14 -0.85
CA LEU A 183 14.43 -12.95 -1.16
C LEU A 183 14.93 -12.22 0.11
N GLY A 184 14.61 -12.73 1.30
CA GLY A 184 15.06 -12.18 2.58
C GLY A 184 14.11 -11.19 3.25
N ALA A 185 12.91 -10.94 2.69
CA ALA A 185 11.90 -10.14 3.36
C ALA A 185 11.33 -10.88 4.59
N GLU A 186 10.84 -10.13 5.57
CA GLU A 186 10.28 -10.67 6.82
C GLU A 186 8.77 -10.44 6.97
N ALA A 187 8.18 -9.75 6.01
CA ALA A 187 6.75 -9.56 5.85
C ALA A 187 6.45 -9.14 4.41
N VAL A 188 5.18 -9.07 4.08
CA VAL A 188 4.70 -8.54 2.81
C VAL A 188 3.67 -7.43 3.03
N GLN A 189 3.70 -6.41 2.16
CA GLN A 189 2.62 -5.43 2.05
C GLN A 189 1.83 -5.70 0.78
N VAL A 190 0.51 -5.78 0.90
CA VAL A 190 -0.40 -6.18 -0.17
C VAL A 190 -1.49 -5.11 -0.34
N GLY A 191 -1.68 -4.62 -1.56
CA GLY A 191 -2.70 -3.62 -1.88
C GLY A 191 -3.86 -4.23 -2.67
N THR A 192 -3.67 -4.44 -3.96
CA THR A 192 -4.72 -4.79 -4.93
C THR A 192 -5.58 -6.00 -4.52
N ARG A 193 -5.00 -6.98 -3.83
CA ARG A 193 -5.75 -8.14 -3.33
C ARG A 193 -6.83 -7.73 -2.32
N PHE A 194 -6.54 -6.75 -1.46
CA PHE A 194 -7.49 -6.24 -0.47
C PHE A 194 -8.49 -5.23 -1.05
N VAL A 195 -8.19 -4.59 -2.19
CA VAL A 195 -9.21 -3.78 -2.91
C VAL A 195 -10.47 -4.58 -3.18
N VAL A 196 -10.31 -5.88 -3.45
CA VAL A 196 -11.41 -6.82 -3.78
C VAL A 196 -11.90 -7.60 -2.56
N ALA A 197 -11.49 -7.22 -1.35
CA ALA A 197 -12.03 -7.82 -0.13
C ALA A 197 -13.52 -7.47 0.04
N LYS A 198 -14.29 -8.36 0.68
CA LYS A 198 -15.72 -8.12 0.95
C LYS A 198 -15.92 -6.91 1.84
N GLU A 199 -15.02 -6.67 2.79
CA GLU A 199 -15.06 -5.56 3.73
C GLU A 199 -14.60 -4.22 3.11
N SER A 200 -13.97 -4.25 1.93
CA SER A 200 -13.61 -3.02 1.22
C SER A 200 -14.86 -2.31 0.70
N ILE A 201 -14.94 -1.00 0.97
CA ILE A 201 -16.05 -0.13 0.53
C ILE A 201 -16.02 0.23 -0.95
N VAL A 202 -14.97 -0.17 -1.65
CA VAL A 202 -14.78 0.11 -3.07
C VAL A 202 -16.00 -0.33 -3.88
N HIS A 203 -16.47 0.53 -4.77
CA HIS A 203 -17.65 0.27 -5.59
C HIS A 203 -17.55 -1.05 -6.36
N ALA A 204 -18.66 -1.77 -6.47
CA ALA A 204 -18.74 -3.09 -7.10
C ALA A 204 -18.15 -3.11 -8.53
N ASN A 205 -18.36 -2.07 -9.34
CA ASN A 205 -17.78 -1.98 -10.68
C ASN A 205 -16.26 -2.00 -10.68
N TYR A 206 -15.63 -1.36 -9.68
CA TYR A 206 -14.17 -1.37 -9.54
C TYR A 206 -13.67 -2.77 -9.17
N LYS A 207 -14.29 -3.42 -8.18
CA LYS A 207 -13.98 -4.80 -7.81
C LYS A 207 -14.12 -5.74 -8.99
N GLU A 208 -15.24 -5.64 -9.71
CA GLU A 208 -15.48 -6.43 -10.91
C GLU A 208 -14.44 -6.18 -12.01
N ARG A 209 -14.03 -4.91 -12.22
CA ARG A 209 -12.98 -4.56 -13.18
C ARG A 209 -11.65 -5.21 -12.84
N VAL A 210 -11.30 -5.30 -11.54
CA VAL A 210 -10.10 -6.00 -11.06
C VAL A 210 -10.24 -7.51 -11.27
N ILE A 211 -11.37 -8.12 -10.88
CA ILE A 211 -11.61 -9.58 -11.01
C ILE A 211 -11.57 -10.05 -12.47
N LYS A 212 -12.06 -9.21 -13.40
CA LYS A 212 -12.03 -9.48 -14.84
C LYS A 212 -10.71 -9.15 -15.51
N ALA A 213 -9.76 -8.56 -14.79
CA ALA A 213 -8.47 -8.19 -15.35
C ALA A 213 -7.69 -9.40 -15.86
N LYS A 214 -6.99 -9.18 -16.97
CA LYS A 214 -6.02 -10.09 -17.55
C LYS A 214 -4.60 -9.64 -17.15
N ASP A 215 -3.64 -10.49 -17.41
CA ASP A 215 -2.21 -10.23 -17.16
C ASP A 215 -1.66 -8.97 -17.83
N ILE A 216 -2.22 -8.62 -19.00
CA ILE A 216 -1.79 -7.47 -19.81
C ILE A 216 -2.62 -6.20 -19.59
N ASP A 217 -3.61 -6.20 -18.70
CA ASP A 217 -4.56 -5.09 -18.54
C ASP A 217 -4.00 -3.89 -17.77
N SER A 218 -2.86 -4.03 -17.09
CA SER A 218 -2.23 -2.89 -16.42
C SER A 218 -1.44 -2.02 -17.42
N THR A 219 -1.35 -0.74 -17.11
CA THR A 219 -0.53 0.25 -17.83
C THR A 219 0.04 1.26 -16.86
N VAL A 220 1.07 1.98 -17.29
CA VAL A 220 1.68 3.06 -16.51
C VAL A 220 1.49 4.37 -17.27
N THR A 221 1.01 5.40 -16.59
CA THR A 221 0.89 6.78 -17.07
C THR A 221 1.91 7.66 -16.35
N GLY A 222 2.23 8.84 -16.90
CA GLY A 222 3.07 9.83 -16.23
C GLY A 222 4.58 9.56 -16.24
N VAL A 223 5.04 8.58 -17.02
CA VAL A 223 6.47 8.20 -17.09
C VAL A 223 7.34 9.35 -17.62
N SER A 224 6.91 10.04 -18.67
CA SER A 224 7.68 11.13 -19.27
C SER A 224 7.87 12.35 -18.35
N HIS A 225 7.03 12.47 -17.33
CA HIS A 225 7.06 13.55 -16.36
C HIS A 225 7.65 13.15 -14.99
N GLY A 226 8.14 11.92 -14.86
CA GLY A 226 8.73 11.43 -13.59
C GLY A 226 7.70 11.12 -12.49
N HIS A 227 6.43 11.00 -12.84
CA HIS A 227 5.34 10.65 -11.92
C HIS A 227 4.59 9.38 -12.38
N PRO A 228 5.27 8.24 -12.48
CA PRO A 228 4.67 7.01 -12.99
C PRO A 228 3.58 6.48 -12.06
N VAL A 229 2.39 6.22 -12.62
CA VAL A 229 1.23 5.66 -11.92
C VAL A 229 0.73 4.42 -12.65
N ARG A 230 0.68 3.27 -11.96
CA ARG A 230 0.12 2.03 -12.52
C ARG A 230 -1.37 1.93 -12.24
N CYS A 231 -2.13 1.68 -13.29
CA CYS A 231 -3.58 1.46 -13.24
C CYS A 231 -4.04 0.46 -14.31
N LEU A 232 -5.29 0.03 -14.25
CA LEU A 232 -5.88 -0.78 -15.31
C LEU A 232 -6.25 0.10 -16.51
N ARG A 233 -6.04 -0.44 -17.71
CA ARG A 233 -6.35 0.24 -18.98
C ARG A 233 -7.84 0.51 -19.12
N ASN A 234 -8.20 1.75 -19.43
CA ASN A 234 -9.55 2.20 -19.70
C ASN A 234 -9.53 3.41 -20.67
N LYS A 235 -10.64 4.12 -20.79
CA LYS A 235 -10.74 5.29 -21.66
C LYS A 235 -9.82 6.42 -21.18
N MET A 236 -9.81 6.69 -19.86
CA MET A 236 -8.97 7.73 -19.27
C MET A 236 -7.48 7.46 -19.53
N THR A 237 -6.98 6.25 -19.29
CA THR A 237 -5.55 5.95 -19.50
C THR A 237 -5.13 6.03 -20.96
N ARG A 238 -6.02 5.67 -21.90
CA ARG A 238 -5.74 5.83 -23.34
C ARG A 238 -5.62 7.29 -23.72
N GLU A 239 -6.52 8.13 -23.21
CA GLU A 239 -6.49 9.57 -23.48
C GLU A 239 -5.23 10.20 -22.85
N TYR A 240 -4.92 9.86 -21.59
CA TYR A 240 -3.70 10.32 -20.92
C TYR A 240 -2.44 10.00 -21.73
N LEU A 241 -2.26 8.73 -22.11
CA LEU A 241 -1.08 8.28 -22.85
C LEU A 241 -0.99 8.89 -24.25
N LYS A 242 -2.13 9.21 -24.90
CA LYS A 242 -2.18 9.95 -26.15
C LYS A 242 -1.66 11.38 -25.96
N LEU A 243 -2.21 12.10 -25.00
CA LEU A 243 -1.81 13.49 -24.69
C LEU A 243 -0.35 13.57 -24.22
N GLU A 244 0.12 12.60 -23.43
CA GLU A 244 1.51 12.48 -23.01
C GLU A 244 2.47 12.35 -24.23
N LYS A 245 2.10 11.54 -25.23
CA LYS A 245 2.86 11.42 -26.49
C LYS A 245 2.82 12.68 -27.35
N GLU A 246 1.76 13.46 -27.26
CA GLU A 246 1.61 14.76 -27.94
C GLU A 246 2.43 15.88 -27.26
N GLY A 247 3.10 15.57 -26.14
CA GLY A 247 3.97 16.52 -25.42
C GLY A 247 3.22 17.49 -24.53
N LYS A 248 2.03 17.12 -24.05
CA LYS A 248 1.29 17.92 -23.07
C LYS A 248 2.06 18.06 -21.76
N THR A 249 1.94 19.22 -21.11
CA THR A 249 2.64 19.50 -19.84
C THR A 249 2.09 18.64 -18.70
N PHE A 250 2.86 18.53 -17.61
CA PHE A 250 2.42 17.82 -16.41
C PHE A 250 1.09 18.38 -15.85
N GLU A 251 0.96 19.70 -15.80
CA GLU A 251 -0.23 20.39 -15.29
C GLU A 251 -1.48 20.07 -16.13
N GLU A 252 -1.34 20.04 -17.47
CA GLU A 252 -2.45 19.68 -18.37
C GLU A 252 -2.90 18.23 -18.15
N LEU A 253 -1.95 17.32 -17.91
CA LEU A 253 -2.22 15.90 -17.65
C LEU A 253 -2.75 15.65 -16.24
N GLU A 254 -2.24 16.39 -15.24
CA GLU A 254 -2.75 16.32 -13.86
C GLU A 254 -4.21 16.74 -13.80
N TYR A 255 -4.60 17.79 -14.51
CA TYR A 255 -5.99 18.23 -14.60
C TYR A 255 -6.93 17.12 -15.10
N LEU A 256 -6.47 16.27 -16.01
CA LEU A 256 -7.24 15.12 -16.52
C LEU A 256 -7.49 14.06 -15.44
N THR A 257 -6.60 13.94 -14.47
CA THR A 257 -6.64 12.89 -13.44
C THR A 257 -7.18 13.36 -12.09
N LEU A 258 -7.36 14.67 -11.91
CA LEU A 258 -7.82 15.24 -10.65
C LEU A 258 -9.21 14.70 -10.24
N GLY A 259 -9.29 14.07 -9.08
CA GLY A 259 -10.51 13.49 -8.53
C GLY A 259 -10.97 12.18 -9.18
N THR A 260 -10.29 11.72 -10.23
CA THR A 260 -10.72 10.53 -10.98
C THR A 260 -10.54 9.22 -10.20
N LEU A 261 -9.58 9.14 -9.27
CA LEU A 261 -9.47 7.99 -8.37
C LEU A 261 -10.70 7.88 -7.45
N ARG A 262 -11.09 8.99 -6.80
CA ARG A 262 -12.29 9.03 -5.97
C ARG A 262 -13.52 8.62 -6.77
N LYS A 263 -13.66 9.13 -7.98
CA LYS A 263 -14.76 8.80 -8.89
C LYS A 263 -14.82 7.29 -9.19
N ALA A 264 -13.68 6.66 -9.46
CA ALA A 264 -13.63 5.21 -9.67
C ALA A 264 -13.99 4.43 -8.40
N VAL A 265 -13.40 4.80 -7.25
CA VAL A 265 -13.56 4.09 -5.99
C VAL A 265 -14.97 4.22 -5.42
N MET A 266 -15.53 5.45 -5.39
CA MET A 266 -16.77 5.77 -4.70
C MET A 266 -18.00 5.70 -5.62
N GLU A 267 -17.85 6.08 -6.90
CA GLU A 267 -18.96 6.20 -7.84
C GLU A 267 -18.98 5.05 -8.88
N GLY A 268 -17.92 4.25 -8.91
CA GLY A 268 -17.81 3.10 -9.80
C GLY A 268 -17.58 3.45 -11.27
N ASP A 269 -17.13 4.66 -11.58
CA ASP A 269 -16.73 5.02 -12.93
C ASP A 269 -15.35 4.42 -13.27
N VAL A 270 -15.36 3.23 -13.82
CA VAL A 270 -14.15 2.51 -14.22
C VAL A 270 -13.71 2.85 -15.66
N GLU A 271 -14.47 3.65 -16.39
CA GLU A 271 -14.17 4.04 -17.76
C GLU A 271 -13.36 5.33 -17.84
N THR A 272 -13.77 6.35 -17.08
CA THR A 272 -13.10 7.66 -17.04
C THR A 272 -12.39 7.94 -15.70
N GLY A 273 -12.62 7.09 -14.69
CA GLY A 273 -11.92 7.13 -13.41
C GLY A 273 -10.57 6.42 -13.46
N THR A 274 -9.70 6.74 -12.51
CA THR A 274 -8.41 6.05 -12.34
C THR A 274 -8.60 4.76 -11.54
N VAL A 275 -8.41 3.61 -12.18
CA VAL A 275 -8.49 2.30 -11.53
C VAL A 275 -7.09 1.83 -11.15
N MET A 276 -6.57 2.31 -10.01
CA MET A 276 -5.24 1.91 -9.54
C MET A 276 -5.23 0.45 -9.13
N ALA A 277 -4.38 -0.34 -9.76
CA ALA A 277 -4.19 -1.76 -9.45
C ALA A 277 -2.82 -2.23 -9.95
N GLY A 278 -2.18 -3.09 -9.18
CA GLY A 278 -0.91 -3.73 -9.55
C GLY A 278 -1.08 -4.82 -10.61
N GLN A 279 0.04 -5.31 -11.11
CA GLN A 279 0.07 -6.36 -12.13
C GLN A 279 -0.62 -7.66 -11.69
N ILE A 280 -0.68 -7.91 -10.37
CA ILE A 280 -1.37 -9.10 -9.82
C ILE A 280 -2.90 -9.06 -9.99
N ALA A 281 -3.48 -7.98 -10.49
CA ALA A 281 -4.91 -7.92 -10.77
C ALA A 281 -5.36 -9.11 -11.63
N GLY A 282 -4.55 -9.52 -12.61
CA GLY A 282 -4.80 -10.70 -13.44
C GLY A 282 -4.89 -12.03 -12.68
N MET A 283 -4.41 -12.09 -11.43
CA MET A 283 -4.46 -13.29 -10.58
C MET A 283 -5.72 -13.34 -9.69
N ILE A 284 -6.39 -12.21 -9.47
CA ILE A 284 -7.55 -12.10 -8.57
C ILE A 284 -8.81 -12.52 -9.33
N LYS A 285 -9.54 -13.55 -8.85
CA LYS A 285 -10.68 -14.12 -9.57
C LYS A 285 -11.98 -14.14 -8.77
N LYS A 286 -11.94 -13.76 -7.49
CA LYS A 286 -13.11 -13.78 -6.60
C LYS A 286 -12.96 -12.75 -5.47
N GLU A 287 -14.11 -12.30 -4.94
CA GLU A 287 -14.16 -11.62 -3.67
C GLU A 287 -14.02 -12.62 -2.52
N GLN A 288 -13.31 -12.24 -1.48
CA GLN A 288 -13.13 -13.01 -0.24
C GLN A 288 -13.11 -12.05 0.94
N THR A 289 -13.35 -12.56 2.15
CA THR A 289 -13.11 -11.77 3.37
C THR A 289 -11.61 -11.54 3.58
N CYS A 290 -11.24 -10.53 4.36
CA CYS A 290 -9.85 -10.29 4.74
C CYS A 290 -9.26 -11.51 5.45
N GLN A 291 -10.04 -12.18 6.27
CA GLN A 291 -9.63 -13.43 6.96
C GLN A 291 -9.32 -14.54 5.94
N GLU A 292 -10.24 -14.82 5.01
CA GLU A 292 -10.02 -15.84 3.97
C GLU A 292 -8.77 -15.52 3.12
N ILE A 293 -8.55 -14.25 2.79
CA ILE A 293 -7.37 -13.83 2.02
C ILE A 293 -6.08 -14.11 2.79
N ILE A 294 -5.99 -13.68 4.04
CA ILE A 294 -4.79 -13.83 4.86
C ILE A 294 -4.50 -15.29 5.15
N GLU A 295 -5.51 -16.07 5.55
CA GLU A 295 -5.35 -17.49 5.85
C GLU A 295 -4.94 -18.31 4.61
N GLU A 296 -5.56 -18.04 3.45
CA GLU A 296 -5.22 -18.71 2.18
C GLU A 296 -3.78 -18.37 1.75
N MET A 297 -3.38 -17.10 1.83
CA MET A 297 -2.02 -16.67 1.49
C MET A 297 -0.99 -17.32 2.42
N MET A 298 -1.25 -17.33 3.72
CA MET A 298 -0.31 -17.91 4.71
C MET A 298 -0.20 -19.41 4.61
N ALA A 299 -1.33 -20.14 4.52
CA ALA A 299 -1.32 -21.58 4.37
C ALA A 299 -0.56 -22.02 3.11
N GLN A 300 -0.76 -21.33 1.99
CA GLN A 300 -0.03 -21.61 0.76
C GLN A 300 1.48 -21.30 0.90
N ALA A 301 1.82 -20.18 1.53
CA ALA A 301 3.22 -19.78 1.72
C ALA A 301 3.96 -20.75 2.66
N GLU A 302 3.37 -21.13 3.79
CA GLU A 302 3.97 -22.05 4.77
C GLU A 302 4.22 -23.41 4.14
N LYS A 303 3.26 -23.92 3.36
CA LYS A 303 3.45 -25.16 2.59
C LYS A 303 4.63 -25.09 1.63
N LEU A 304 4.79 -23.98 0.89
CA LEU A 304 5.89 -23.79 -0.07
C LEU A 304 7.25 -23.63 0.61
N LEU A 305 7.27 -23.05 1.81
CA LEU A 305 8.48 -22.88 2.62
C LEU A 305 8.86 -24.13 3.44
N GLY A 306 8.09 -25.23 3.33
CA GLY A 306 8.33 -26.44 4.10
C GLY A 306 8.09 -26.27 5.61
N ARG A 307 7.26 -25.34 6.00
CA ARG A 307 6.88 -25.04 7.39
C ARG A 307 5.44 -25.55 7.60
N ASN A 308 5.31 -26.85 7.85
CA ASN A 308 4.03 -27.50 8.20
C ASN A 308 3.79 -27.48 9.70
#